data_6a560d7d4b5e416d76279c7d96b1c344
#
_entry.id   6a560d7d4b5e416d76279c7d96b1c344
#
_cell.length_a   1.000
_cell.length_b   1.000
_cell.length_c   1.000
_cell.angle_alpha   90.00
_cell.angle_beta   90.00
_cell.angle_gamma   90.00
#
_symmetry.space_group_name_H-M   'P 1'
#
loop_
_entity.id
_entity.type
_entity.pdbx_description
1 polymer ?
#
loop_
_entity_poly.entity_id
_entity_poly.type
_entity_poly.pdbx_seq_one_letter_code
_entity_poly.pdbx_strand_id
1 'polypeptide(L)'
;MNKITYSKDDLIKKLSNKILFSHDDMKFMVDNFFETILEILQQPHDIVRIEIRNFGIFEVKPTKAKPKARNPKTNEIIYVPAHKKISFKPGKILKDELRKEWKGNIE
;
A
#
# COMPACT_ATOMS: atom_id res chain seq x y z
N MET A 1 20.18 9.97 5.81
CA MET A 1 19.12 9.63 4.86
C MET A 1 17.87 10.41 5.18
N ASN A 2 17.30 11.09 4.22
CA ASN A 2 16.07 11.84 4.43
C ASN A 2 14.85 10.94 4.31
N LYS A 3 13.87 11.19 5.16
CA LYS A 3 12.59 10.48 5.10
C LYS A 3 11.46 11.50 5.10
N ILE A 4 10.51 11.33 4.21
CA ILE A 4 9.28 12.12 4.20
C ILE A 4 8.08 11.19 4.31
N THR A 5 7.10 11.59 5.11
CA THR A 5 5.89 10.82 5.32
C THR A 5 4.68 11.68 5.01
N TYR A 6 3.80 11.18 4.15
CA TYR A 6 2.54 11.83 3.83
C TYR A 6 1.40 11.05 4.48
N SER A 7 0.59 11.74 5.26
CA SER A 7 -0.63 11.18 5.83
C SER A 7 -1.78 11.30 4.83
N LYS A 8 -2.91 10.67 5.14
CA LYS A 8 -4.14 10.86 4.35
C LYS A 8 -4.54 12.33 4.31
N ASP A 9 -4.40 13.04 5.42
CA ASP A 9 -4.72 14.46 5.51
C ASP A 9 -3.84 15.30 4.58
N ASP A 10 -2.56 14.97 4.47
CA ASP A 10 -1.64 15.63 3.54
C ASP A 10 -2.06 15.39 2.09
N LEU A 11 -2.54 14.19 1.76
CA LEU A 11 -3.06 13.89 0.43
C LEU A 11 -4.29 14.74 0.12
N ILE A 12 -5.19 14.88 1.09
CA ILE A 12 -6.40 15.70 0.95
C ILE A 12 -6.04 17.15 0.67
N LYS A 13 -5.07 17.69 1.41
CA LYS A 13 -4.60 19.07 1.22
C LYS A 13 -4.01 19.27 -0.17
N LYS A 14 -3.18 18.35 -0.64
CA LYS A 14 -2.59 18.43 -1.98
C LYS A 14 -3.67 18.38 -3.07
N LEU A 15 -4.65 17.50 -2.91
CA LEU A 15 -5.77 17.38 -3.85
C LEU A 15 -6.63 18.64 -3.86
N SER A 16 -6.91 19.22 -2.69
CA SER A 16 -7.71 20.44 -2.59
C SER A 16 -7.05 21.62 -3.30
N ASN A 17 -5.72 21.64 -3.36
CA ASN A 17 -4.98 22.67 -4.07
C ASN A 17 -5.02 22.49 -5.59
N LYS A 18 -5.19 21.26 -6.07
CA LYS A 18 -5.24 20.95 -7.51
C LYS A 18 -6.65 21.03 -8.08
N ILE A 19 -7.65 20.75 -7.27
CA ILE A 19 -9.03 20.60 -7.69
C ILE A 19 -9.87 21.64 -6.96
N LEU A 20 -10.79 22.28 -7.68
CA LEU A 20 -11.63 23.36 -7.12
C LEU A 20 -12.77 22.81 -6.27
N PHE A 21 -12.44 22.01 -5.27
CA PHE A 21 -13.37 21.56 -4.25
C PHE A 21 -12.92 22.05 -2.89
N SER A 22 -13.86 22.23 -1.97
CA SER A 22 -13.53 22.56 -0.60
C SER A 22 -12.75 21.43 0.06
N HIS A 23 -12.03 21.75 1.13
CA HIS A 23 -11.32 20.73 1.91
C HIS A 23 -12.29 19.66 2.44
N ASP A 24 -13.47 20.07 2.90
CA ASP A 24 -14.47 19.14 3.43
C ASP A 24 -15.00 18.19 2.36
N ASP A 25 -15.30 18.70 1.16
CA ASP A 25 -15.74 17.87 0.04
C ASP A 25 -14.64 16.90 -0.40
N MET A 26 -13.41 17.37 -0.46
CA MET A 26 -12.28 16.53 -0.80
C MET A 26 -12.04 15.45 0.25
N LYS A 27 -12.14 15.80 1.53
CA LYS A 27 -12.04 14.84 2.63
C LYS A 27 -13.09 13.74 2.49
N PHE A 28 -14.32 14.11 2.22
CA PHE A 28 -15.41 13.16 2.03
C PHE A 28 -15.10 12.17 0.89
N MET A 29 -14.66 12.68 -0.26
CA MET A 29 -14.31 11.84 -1.41
C MET A 29 -13.14 10.91 -1.14
N VAL A 30 -12.08 11.40 -0.52
CA VAL A 30 -10.89 10.62 -0.23
C VAL A 30 -11.17 9.55 0.82
N ASP A 31 -11.92 9.88 1.87
CA ASP A 31 -12.31 8.92 2.91
C ASP A 31 -13.12 7.77 2.30
N ASN A 32 -14.09 8.09 1.44
CA ASN A 32 -14.90 7.08 0.76
C ASN A 32 -14.08 6.25 -0.23
N PHE A 33 -13.13 6.87 -0.90
CA PHE A 33 -12.24 6.18 -1.84
C PHE A 33 -11.41 5.10 -1.11
N PHE A 34 -10.78 5.46 -0.01
CA PHE A 34 -9.97 4.49 0.75
C PHE A 34 -10.83 3.43 1.43
N GLU A 35 -12.01 3.80 1.91
CA GLU A 35 -12.96 2.83 2.46
C GLU A 35 -13.38 1.82 1.42
N THR A 36 -13.63 2.24 0.19
CA THR A 36 -13.97 1.36 -0.92
C THR A 36 -12.82 0.41 -1.25
N ILE A 37 -11.58 0.90 -1.25
CA ILE A 37 -10.41 0.05 -1.46
C ILE A 37 -10.32 -1.02 -0.37
N LEU A 38 -10.53 -0.65 0.89
CA LEU A 38 -10.52 -1.60 2.01
C LEU A 38 -11.58 -2.67 1.85
N GLU A 39 -12.79 -2.29 1.44
CA GLU A 39 -13.88 -3.25 1.20
C GLU A 39 -13.53 -4.25 0.11
N ILE A 40 -12.94 -3.78 -0.99
CA ILE A 40 -12.56 -4.64 -2.12
C ILE A 40 -11.47 -5.62 -1.68
N LEU A 41 -10.45 -5.14 -0.97
CA LEU A 41 -9.31 -5.96 -0.55
C LEU A 41 -9.66 -6.98 0.53
N GLN A 42 -10.78 -6.80 1.24
CA GLN A 42 -11.25 -7.71 2.27
C GLN A 42 -12.25 -8.74 1.78
N GLN A 43 -12.52 -8.80 0.48
CA GLN A 43 -13.44 -9.78 -0.07
C GLN A 43 -12.96 -11.21 0.20
N PRO A 44 -13.89 -12.18 0.37
CA PRO A 44 -13.53 -13.55 0.77
C PRO A 44 -13.05 -14.43 -0.38
N HIS A 45 -12.56 -13.87 -1.46
CA HIS A 45 -11.97 -14.61 -2.57
C HIS A 45 -10.52 -14.98 -2.25
N ASP A 46 -10.03 -16.06 -2.85
CA ASP A 46 -8.66 -16.51 -2.62
C ASP A 46 -7.64 -15.44 -3.05
N ILE A 47 -7.87 -14.83 -4.20
CA ILE A 47 -7.01 -13.77 -4.72
C ILE A 47 -7.90 -12.58 -5.09
N VAL A 48 -7.52 -11.40 -4.60
CA VAL A 48 -8.18 -10.13 -4.96
C VAL A 48 -7.13 -9.18 -5.50
N ARG A 49 -7.38 -8.59 -6.66
CA ARG A 49 -6.47 -7.64 -7.29
C ARG A 49 -7.20 -6.35 -7.61
N ILE A 50 -6.52 -5.24 -7.37
CA ILE A 50 -6.94 -3.93 -7.88
C ILE A 50 -5.87 -3.49 -8.85
N GLU A 51 -6.20 -3.47 -10.14
CA GLU A 51 -5.29 -3.03 -11.19
C GLU A 51 -5.59 -1.57 -11.54
N ILE A 52 -4.65 -0.68 -11.26
CA ILE A 52 -4.78 0.74 -11.57
C ILE A 52 -3.77 1.05 -12.66
N ARG A 53 -4.28 1.24 -13.87
CA ARG A 53 -3.45 1.50 -15.05
C ARG A 53 -2.50 2.68 -14.80
N ASN A 54 -1.24 2.51 -15.18
CA ASN A 54 -0.16 3.49 -15.03
C ASN A 54 0.26 3.79 -13.58
N PHE A 55 -0.39 3.16 -12.60
CA PHE A 55 -0.05 3.33 -11.20
C PHE A 55 0.55 2.06 -10.61
N GLY A 56 -0.21 0.98 -10.62
CA GLY A 56 0.25 -0.29 -10.09
C GLY A 56 -0.88 -1.25 -9.77
N ILE A 57 -0.49 -2.35 -9.16
CA ILE A 57 -1.41 -3.44 -8.81
C ILE A 57 -1.29 -3.73 -7.33
N PHE A 58 -2.41 -3.68 -6.62
CA PHE A 58 -2.54 -4.22 -5.28
C PHE A 58 -3.10 -5.63 -5.37
N GLU A 59 -2.42 -6.59 -4.74
CA GLU A 59 -2.83 -7.99 -4.78
C GLU A 59 -2.84 -8.57 -3.39
N VAL A 60 -3.97 -9.17 -3.03
CA VAL A 60 -4.13 -9.95 -1.80
C VAL A 60 -4.17 -11.42 -2.21
N LYS A 61 -3.33 -12.24 -1.59
CA LYS A 61 -3.26 -13.67 -1.86
C LYS A 61 -2.88 -14.44 -0.61
N PRO A 62 -3.23 -15.74 -0.54
CA PRO A 62 -2.92 -16.54 0.65
C PRO A 62 -1.43 -16.84 0.75
N THR A 63 -0.99 -17.05 1.99
CA THR A 63 0.34 -17.56 2.30
C THR A 63 0.21 -18.98 2.87
N LYS A 64 1.29 -19.74 2.78
CA LYS A 64 1.34 -21.05 3.43
C LYS A 64 1.54 -20.90 4.94
N ALA A 65 1.00 -21.85 5.71
CA ALA A 65 1.28 -21.94 7.13
C ALA A 65 2.78 -22.19 7.35
N LYS A 66 3.33 -21.61 8.40
CA LYS A 66 4.71 -21.82 8.82
C LYS A 66 4.72 -22.41 10.23
N PRO A 67 4.69 -23.74 10.37
CA PRO A 67 4.60 -24.38 11.70
C PRO A 67 5.85 -24.19 12.55
N LYS A 68 6.99 -23.85 11.94
CA LYS A 68 8.27 -23.68 12.63
C LYS A 68 8.93 -22.35 12.26
N ALA A 69 8.16 -21.26 12.30
CA ALA A 69 8.73 -19.94 12.11
C ALA A 69 9.47 -19.49 13.39
N ARG A 70 10.50 -18.66 13.23
CA ARG A 70 11.29 -18.16 14.35
C ARG A 70 10.97 -16.69 14.60
N ASN A 71 10.65 -16.37 15.86
CA ASN A 71 10.44 -14.98 16.26
C ASN A 71 11.81 -14.29 16.38
N PRO A 72 12.10 -13.25 15.57
CA PRO A 72 13.43 -12.61 15.59
C PRO A 72 13.75 -11.88 16.90
N LYS A 73 12.74 -11.52 17.70
CA LYS A 73 12.95 -10.83 18.99
C LYS A 73 13.32 -11.79 20.11
N THR A 74 12.70 -12.97 20.14
CA THR A 74 12.89 -13.94 21.24
C THR A 74 13.65 -15.18 20.81
N ASN A 75 13.87 -15.37 19.52
CA ASN A 75 14.47 -16.55 18.92
C ASN A 75 13.68 -17.84 19.18
N GLU A 76 12.42 -17.71 19.59
CA GLU A 76 11.52 -18.84 19.82
C GLU A 76 10.91 -19.33 18.52
N ILE A 77 10.64 -20.63 18.46
CA ILE A 77 9.91 -21.23 17.33
C ILE A 77 8.43 -21.02 17.58
N ILE A 78 7.74 -20.42 16.63
CA ILE A 78 6.31 -20.14 16.70
C ILE A 78 5.58 -20.74 15.51
N TYR A 79 4.29 -21.02 15.69
CA TYR A 79 3.42 -21.42 14.59
C TYR A 79 2.80 -20.19 13.96
N VAL A 80 2.98 -20.03 12.64
CA VAL A 80 2.31 -18.98 11.87
C VAL A 80 1.26 -19.66 10.99
N PRO A 81 -0.04 -19.45 11.24
CA PRO A 81 -1.09 -20.05 10.42
C PRO A 81 -1.11 -19.46 9.01
N ALA A 82 -1.70 -20.20 8.08
CA ALA A 82 -1.97 -19.67 6.75
C ALA A 82 -2.86 -18.42 6.88
N HIS A 83 -2.55 -17.39 6.15
CA HIS A 83 -3.27 -16.13 6.17
C HIS A 83 -3.14 -15.44 4.81
N LYS A 84 -3.72 -14.27 4.67
CA LYS A 84 -3.59 -13.49 3.44
C LYS A 84 -2.57 -12.39 3.63
N LYS A 85 -1.84 -12.08 2.58
CA LYS A 85 -0.91 -10.95 2.52
C LYS A 85 -1.25 -10.06 1.34
N ILE A 86 -0.99 -8.77 1.51
CA ILE A 86 -1.11 -7.79 0.44
C ILE A 86 0.28 -7.43 -0.08
N SER A 87 0.38 -7.27 -1.39
CA SER A 87 1.57 -6.74 -2.05
C SER A 87 1.17 -5.65 -3.02
N PHE A 88 2.10 -4.73 -3.28
CA PHE A 88 1.94 -3.70 -4.29
C PHE A 88 3.05 -3.85 -5.33
N LYS A 89 2.65 -3.91 -6.61
CA LYS A 89 3.59 -3.92 -7.74
C LYS A 89 3.43 -2.61 -8.50
N PRO A 90 4.49 -1.81 -8.61
CA PRO A 90 4.40 -0.54 -9.33
C PRO A 90 4.13 -0.75 -10.82
N GLY A 91 3.37 0.16 -11.40
CA GLY A 91 3.19 0.21 -12.84
C GLY A 91 4.44 0.73 -13.54
N LYS A 92 4.41 0.72 -14.87
CA LYS A 92 5.59 1.06 -15.68
C LYS A 92 6.15 2.45 -15.39
N ILE A 93 5.29 3.46 -15.26
CA ILE A 93 5.72 4.83 -15.05
C ILE A 93 6.53 4.96 -13.77
N LEU A 94 5.99 4.47 -12.66
CA LEU A 94 6.66 4.53 -11.36
C LEU A 94 7.91 3.64 -11.34
N LYS A 95 7.81 2.44 -11.92
CA LYS A 95 8.91 1.49 -11.97
C LYS A 95 10.11 2.05 -12.74
N ASP A 96 9.87 2.65 -13.91
CA ASP A 96 10.94 3.23 -14.71
C ASP A 96 11.59 4.41 -14.02
N GLU A 97 10.79 5.26 -13.36
CA GLU A 97 11.31 6.42 -12.63
C GLU A 97 12.17 5.99 -11.43
N LEU A 98 11.73 4.99 -10.67
CA LEU A 98 12.45 4.52 -9.50
C LEU A 98 13.72 3.73 -9.83
N ARG A 99 13.85 3.22 -11.05
CA ARG A 99 15.05 2.49 -11.51
C ARG A 99 16.18 3.40 -11.94
N LYS A 100 15.94 4.68 -12.08
CA LYS A 100 17.00 5.63 -12.41
C LYS A 100 18.06 5.64 -11.32
N GLU A 101 19.31 5.84 -11.71
CA GLU A 101 20.42 5.90 -10.76
C GLU A 101 20.14 6.95 -9.70
N TRP A 102 20.27 6.56 -8.45
CA TRP A 102 20.11 7.47 -7.32
C TRP A 102 21.46 7.96 -6.86
N LYS A 103 21.64 9.28 -6.88
CA LYS A 103 22.90 9.94 -6.49
C LYS A 103 22.77 10.66 -5.15
N GLY A 104 21.80 10.31 -4.35
CA GLY A 104 21.62 10.87 -3.02
C GLY A 104 22.62 10.32 -2.01
N ASN A 105 22.60 10.92 -0.82
CA ASN A 105 23.44 10.51 0.30
C ASN A 105 22.83 9.27 0.98
N ILE A 106 23.62 8.19 1.04
CA ILE A 106 23.29 7.01 1.84
C ILE A 106 24.32 6.93 2.96
N GLU A 107 23.84 7.06 4.19
CA GLU A 107 24.68 6.92 5.38
C GLU A 107 24.42 5.60 6.07
#